data_bf57d72715376372859de72c624b6680
#
_entry.id   bf57d72715376372859de72c624b6680
#
_cell.length_a   1.000
_cell.length_b   1.000
_cell.length_c   1.000
_cell.angle_alpha   90.00
_cell.angle_beta   90.00
_cell.angle_gamma   90.00
#
_symmetry.space_group_name_H-M   'P 1'
#
loop_
_entity.id
_entity.type
_entity.pdbx_description
1 polymer ?
#
loop_
_entity_poly.entity_id
_entity_poly.type
_entity_poly.pdbx_seq_one_letter_code
_entity_poly.pdbx_strand_id
1 'polypeptide(L)'
;WLTLPAAILIAGLFGVAFAIPSFRLEGPYLALATLGGGEAIRLFIENGDFFMSTYGISNISQPVIFGVPFDTPDKYYYIAMPVMLIAIYFSFSVLRSSIGRAFMAVREDPISAAASGINVKKHKMLAFVLSAMFAGGAGAVYAHLPPGYIHPNNYTVIEMVTFLAMVVFGGLGHIWGGIIGAIIITIVYDLTRPLYEYQLFIFGLTIVFTILFMPKGIGGFIDKYFIDRRFKTKTGAASK
;
A
#
# COMPACT_ATOMS: atom_id res chain seq x y z
N TRP A 1 21.67 -3.91 5.08
CA TRP A 1 21.04 -3.01 6.05
C TRP A 1 20.94 -1.57 5.57
N LEU A 2 21.86 -1.09 4.72
CA LEU A 2 21.81 0.25 4.11
C LEU A 2 20.80 0.34 2.97
N THR A 3 20.45 -0.76 2.31
CA THR A 3 19.49 -0.76 1.20
C THR A 3 18.08 -0.38 1.62
N LEU A 4 17.66 -0.79 2.82
CA LEU A 4 16.31 -0.47 3.31
C LEU A 4 16.10 1.06 3.50
N PRO A 5 16.95 1.80 4.26
CA PRO A 5 16.79 3.25 4.35
C PRO A 5 17.04 3.98 3.01
N ALA A 6 17.96 3.48 2.19
CA ALA A 6 18.20 4.04 0.85
C ALA A 6 16.95 3.90 -0.05
N ALA A 7 16.33 2.71 -0.08
CA ALA A 7 15.11 2.48 -0.85
C ALA A 7 13.94 3.36 -0.37
N ILE A 8 13.78 3.53 0.95
CA ILE A 8 12.77 4.43 1.54
C ILE A 8 12.99 5.88 1.06
N LEU A 9 14.23 6.36 1.10
CA LEU A 9 14.55 7.74 0.70
C LEU A 9 14.38 7.96 -0.81
N ILE A 10 14.89 7.05 -1.63
CA ILE A 10 14.77 7.12 -3.09
C ILE A 10 13.28 7.05 -3.50
N ALA A 11 12.52 6.12 -2.94
CA ALA A 11 11.08 6.04 -3.20
C ALA A 11 10.35 7.31 -2.75
N GLY A 12 10.74 7.90 -1.62
CA GLY A 12 10.21 9.19 -1.17
C GLY A 12 10.45 10.32 -2.17
N LEU A 13 11.63 10.39 -2.81
CA LEU A 13 11.91 11.33 -3.88
C LEU A 13 11.00 11.13 -5.11
N PHE A 14 10.80 9.89 -5.53
CA PHE A 14 9.81 9.56 -6.56
C PHE A 14 8.40 9.96 -6.12
N GLY A 15 8.05 9.80 -4.84
CA GLY A 15 6.79 10.26 -4.27
C GLY A 15 6.55 11.76 -4.47
N VAL A 16 7.59 12.60 -4.39
CA VAL A 16 7.49 14.03 -4.72
C VAL A 16 7.15 14.23 -6.20
N ALA A 17 7.81 13.49 -7.10
CA ALA A 17 7.56 13.58 -8.54
C ALA A 17 6.11 13.18 -8.88
N PHE A 18 5.60 12.09 -8.29
CA PHE A 18 4.22 11.63 -8.47
C PHE A 18 3.17 12.51 -7.78
N ALA A 19 3.57 13.32 -6.79
CA ALA A 19 2.67 14.28 -6.16
C ALA A 19 2.34 15.46 -7.08
N ILE A 20 3.21 15.83 -8.03
CA ILE A 20 3.02 17.00 -8.88
C ILE A 20 1.73 16.90 -9.73
N PRO A 21 1.45 15.79 -10.43
CA PRO A 21 0.18 15.62 -11.13
C PRO A 21 -1.06 15.72 -10.22
N SER A 22 -0.95 15.27 -8.96
CA SER A 22 -2.08 15.29 -8.01
C SER A 22 -2.58 16.69 -7.62
N PHE A 23 -1.80 17.74 -7.95
CA PHE A 23 -2.22 19.12 -7.71
C PHE A 23 -3.26 19.61 -8.74
N ARG A 24 -3.31 18.97 -9.90
CA ARG A 24 -4.17 19.36 -11.02
C ARG A 24 -5.18 18.28 -11.40
N LEU A 25 -4.87 17.01 -11.11
CA LEU A 25 -5.70 15.87 -11.47
C LEU A 25 -6.41 15.34 -10.22
N GLU A 26 -7.67 14.97 -10.40
CA GLU A 26 -8.49 14.40 -9.32
C GLU A 26 -9.22 13.15 -9.82
N GLY A 27 -9.59 12.28 -8.88
CA GLY A 27 -10.36 11.07 -9.17
C GLY A 27 -9.68 10.12 -10.17
N PRO A 28 -10.43 9.65 -11.18
CA PRO A 28 -9.94 8.65 -12.15
C PRO A 28 -8.72 9.11 -12.97
N TYR A 29 -8.62 10.40 -13.28
CA TYR A 29 -7.49 10.95 -14.05
C TYR A 29 -6.18 10.85 -13.27
N LEU A 30 -6.22 11.06 -11.96
CA LEU A 30 -5.05 10.87 -11.10
C LEU A 30 -4.64 9.40 -11.05
N ALA A 31 -5.61 8.49 -10.94
CA ALA A 31 -5.34 7.05 -10.95
C ALA A 31 -4.67 6.61 -12.26
N LEU A 32 -5.19 7.05 -13.42
CA LEU A 32 -4.60 6.75 -14.72
C LEU A 32 -3.18 7.34 -14.85
N ALA A 33 -2.96 8.57 -14.38
CA ALA A 33 -1.64 9.20 -14.43
C ALA A 33 -0.62 8.46 -13.55
N THR A 34 -1.02 7.98 -12.38
CA THR A 34 -0.12 7.23 -11.47
C THR A 34 0.15 5.82 -11.99
N LEU A 35 -0.84 5.12 -12.54
CA LEU A 35 -0.66 3.81 -13.18
C LEU A 35 0.25 3.93 -14.41
N GLY A 36 -0.01 4.89 -15.29
CA GLY A 36 0.82 5.14 -16.47
C GLY A 36 2.25 5.54 -16.12
N GLY A 37 2.42 6.36 -15.08
CA GLY A 37 3.73 6.73 -14.56
C GLY A 37 4.49 5.55 -13.98
N GLY A 38 3.82 4.67 -13.24
CA GLY A 38 4.41 3.42 -12.73
C GLY A 38 4.87 2.51 -13.86
N GLU A 39 4.03 2.32 -14.89
CA GLU A 39 4.36 1.51 -16.06
C GLU A 39 5.51 2.13 -16.88
N ALA A 40 5.54 3.46 -17.01
CA ALA A 40 6.65 4.15 -17.67
C ALA A 40 7.98 3.91 -16.96
N ILE A 41 8.00 3.94 -15.61
CA ILE A 41 9.21 3.60 -14.83
C ILE A 41 9.59 2.14 -15.02
N ARG A 42 8.61 1.22 -14.99
CA ARG A 42 8.86 -0.21 -15.24
C ARG A 42 9.53 -0.42 -16.59
N LEU A 43 8.95 0.15 -17.65
CA LEU A 43 9.50 0.06 -19.01
C LEU A 43 10.87 0.75 -19.13
N PHE A 44 11.09 1.86 -18.45
CA PHE A 44 12.38 2.53 -18.42
C PHE A 44 13.46 1.64 -17.77
N ILE A 45 13.13 0.95 -16.68
CA ILE A 45 14.03 0.00 -16.02
C ILE A 45 14.23 -1.23 -16.91
N GLU A 46 13.18 -1.76 -17.54
CA GLU A 46 13.23 -2.95 -18.38
C GLU A 46 14.09 -2.73 -19.63
N ASN A 47 14.06 -1.56 -20.24
CA ASN A 47 14.81 -1.23 -21.44
C ASN A 47 16.16 -0.54 -21.18
N GLY A 48 16.49 -0.25 -19.93
CA GLY A 48 17.73 0.42 -19.56
C GLY A 48 18.90 -0.56 -19.37
N ASP A 49 19.89 -0.55 -20.24
CA ASP A 49 21.09 -1.41 -20.15
C ASP A 49 21.80 -1.30 -18.79
N PHE A 50 21.73 -0.13 -18.16
CA PHE A 50 22.32 0.13 -16.84
C PHE A 50 21.72 -0.75 -15.73
N PHE A 51 20.46 -1.16 -15.86
CA PHE A 51 19.73 -1.92 -14.83
C PHE A 51 19.78 -3.45 -15.05
N MET A 52 20.65 -3.96 -15.93
CA MET A 52 20.71 -5.38 -16.34
C MET A 52 19.33 -5.94 -16.78
N SER A 53 18.56 -5.13 -17.43
CA SER A 53 17.13 -5.11 -17.68
C SER A 53 16.48 -6.44 -18.10
N THR A 54 17.07 -7.14 -19.04
CA THR A 54 16.48 -8.36 -19.65
C THR A 54 16.64 -9.59 -18.74
N TYR A 55 17.60 -9.59 -17.84
CA TYR A 55 17.90 -10.73 -16.98
C TYR A 55 17.42 -10.54 -15.54
N GLY A 56 17.02 -9.34 -15.17
CA GLY A 56 16.77 -8.99 -13.78
C GLY A 56 18.04 -8.96 -12.93
N ILE A 57 17.86 -8.66 -11.65
CA ILE A 57 18.95 -8.69 -10.67
C ILE A 57 18.81 -9.95 -9.83
N SER A 58 19.79 -10.82 -9.94
CA SER A 58 19.88 -12.06 -9.16
C SER A 58 20.98 -11.98 -8.12
N ASN A 59 20.97 -12.94 -7.20
CA ASN A 59 22.01 -13.09 -6.19
C ASN A 59 22.10 -11.88 -5.22
N ILE A 60 20.94 -11.30 -4.90
CA ILE A 60 20.86 -10.25 -3.90
C ILE A 60 21.17 -10.85 -2.54
N SER A 61 22.17 -10.27 -1.85
CA SER A 61 22.64 -10.78 -0.57
C SER A 61 21.52 -10.75 0.48
N GLN A 62 21.31 -11.89 1.12
CA GLN A 62 20.34 -12.01 2.21
C GLN A 62 20.87 -11.36 3.48
N PRO A 63 19.99 -10.83 4.34
CA PRO A 63 20.42 -10.21 5.58
C PRO A 63 21.03 -11.24 6.53
N VAL A 64 22.15 -10.85 7.14
CA VAL A 64 22.81 -11.63 8.20
C VAL A 64 22.65 -10.88 9.51
N ILE A 65 22.12 -11.54 10.56
CA ILE A 65 21.95 -10.98 11.90
C ILE A 65 22.73 -11.87 12.87
N PHE A 66 23.65 -11.29 13.63
CA PHE A 66 24.51 -11.99 14.60
C PHE A 66 25.21 -13.24 14.01
N GLY A 67 25.62 -13.20 12.73
CA GLY A 67 26.28 -14.32 12.08
C GLY A 67 25.34 -15.42 11.57
N VAL A 68 24.03 -15.31 11.77
CA VAL A 68 23.04 -16.25 11.23
C VAL A 68 22.51 -15.74 9.92
N PRO A 69 22.69 -16.46 8.80
CA PRO A 69 22.12 -16.10 7.50
C PRO A 69 20.61 -16.42 7.46
N PHE A 70 19.83 -15.49 6.95
CA PHE A 70 18.39 -15.66 6.74
C PHE A 70 18.12 -16.05 5.29
N ASP A 71 18.62 -17.22 4.91
CA ASP A 71 18.68 -17.77 3.56
C ASP A 71 17.45 -18.60 3.14
N THR A 72 16.56 -18.88 4.07
CA THR A 72 15.33 -19.61 3.81
C THR A 72 14.09 -18.72 4.03
N PRO A 73 12.98 -18.94 3.28
CA PRO A 73 11.74 -18.16 3.46
C PRO A 73 11.23 -18.15 4.90
N ASP A 74 11.33 -19.29 5.60
CA ASP A 74 10.89 -19.43 6.98
C ASP A 74 11.67 -18.52 7.95
N LYS A 75 13.01 -18.48 7.80
CA LYS A 75 13.84 -17.58 8.59
C LYS A 75 13.59 -16.12 8.22
N TYR A 76 13.44 -15.83 6.92
CA TYR A 76 13.21 -14.47 6.44
C TYR A 76 11.92 -13.86 6.98
N TYR A 77 10.91 -14.68 7.24
CA TYR A 77 9.66 -14.26 7.87
C TYR A 77 9.90 -13.51 9.20
N TYR A 78 10.88 -13.93 10.00
CA TYR A 78 11.23 -13.27 11.27
C TYR A 78 11.85 -11.88 11.10
N ILE A 79 12.29 -11.51 9.90
CA ILE A 79 12.73 -10.15 9.56
C ILE A 79 11.56 -9.34 9.00
N ALA A 80 10.80 -9.91 8.08
CA ALA A 80 9.69 -9.23 7.43
C ALA A 80 8.59 -8.83 8.43
N MET A 81 8.28 -9.70 9.39
CA MET A 81 7.23 -9.46 10.37
C MET A 81 7.50 -8.23 11.28
N PRO A 82 8.68 -8.06 11.92
CA PRO A 82 8.98 -6.85 12.67
C PRO A 82 8.94 -5.58 11.81
N VAL A 83 9.45 -5.62 10.59
CA VAL A 83 9.39 -4.46 9.68
C VAL A 83 7.94 -4.08 9.38
N MET A 84 7.07 -5.06 9.12
CA MET A 84 5.64 -4.86 8.96
C MET A 84 5.00 -4.23 10.21
N LEU A 85 5.29 -4.75 11.39
CA LEU A 85 4.75 -4.22 12.66
C LEU A 85 5.19 -2.78 12.91
N ILE A 86 6.45 -2.45 12.63
CA ILE A 86 6.97 -1.08 12.71
C ILE A 86 6.23 -0.17 11.71
N ALA A 87 6.02 -0.61 10.47
CA ALA A 87 5.27 0.13 9.47
C ALA A 87 3.82 0.40 9.90
N ILE A 88 3.14 -0.61 10.47
CA ILE A 88 1.80 -0.48 11.03
C ILE A 88 1.79 0.53 12.19
N TYR A 89 2.72 0.41 13.15
CA TYR A 89 2.84 1.33 14.27
C TYR A 89 3.06 2.78 13.79
N PHE A 90 3.95 2.97 12.82
CA PHE A 90 4.21 4.29 12.24
C PHE A 90 2.99 4.85 11.54
N SER A 91 2.24 4.04 10.78
CA SER A 91 1.00 4.43 10.12
C SER A 91 -0.05 4.91 11.13
N PHE A 92 -0.23 4.20 12.25
CA PHE A 92 -1.13 4.64 13.33
C PHE A 92 -0.65 5.94 13.98
N SER A 93 0.65 6.10 14.19
CA SER A 93 1.22 7.31 14.77
C SER A 93 0.98 8.53 13.89
N VAL A 94 1.19 8.38 12.56
CA VAL A 94 0.91 9.44 11.59
C VAL A 94 -0.58 9.80 11.58
N LEU A 95 -1.48 8.83 11.54
CA LEU A 95 -2.92 9.12 11.51
C LEU A 95 -3.44 9.78 12.78
N ARG A 96 -2.86 9.49 13.94
CA ARG A 96 -3.24 10.14 15.21
C ARG A 96 -2.63 11.53 15.39
N SER A 97 -1.66 11.90 14.57
CA SER A 97 -0.98 13.20 14.62
C SER A 97 -1.83 14.34 14.05
N SER A 98 -1.33 15.58 14.14
CA SER A 98 -1.92 16.74 13.46
C SER A 98 -1.92 16.59 11.95
N ILE A 99 -0.90 15.93 11.39
CA ILE A 99 -0.78 15.65 9.96
C ILE A 99 -1.91 14.70 9.52
N GLY A 100 -2.19 13.65 10.27
CA GLY A 100 -3.27 12.71 9.98
C GLY A 100 -4.66 13.38 10.00
N ARG A 101 -4.90 14.28 10.95
CA ARG A 101 -6.15 15.07 10.98
C ARG A 101 -6.28 15.96 9.74
N ALA A 102 -5.18 16.59 9.31
CA ALA A 102 -5.16 17.37 8.08
C ALA A 102 -5.41 16.53 6.82
N PHE A 103 -4.86 15.29 6.77
CA PHE A 103 -5.15 14.34 5.68
C PHE A 103 -6.64 14.00 5.61
N MET A 104 -7.28 13.74 6.75
CA MET A 104 -8.71 13.47 6.80
C MET A 104 -9.54 14.67 6.32
N ALA A 105 -9.22 15.88 6.77
CA ALA A 105 -9.89 17.10 6.33
C ALA A 105 -9.76 17.33 4.81
N VAL A 106 -8.54 17.17 4.26
CA VAL A 106 -8.29 17.32 2.82
C VAL A 106 -8.99 16.22 2.00
N ARG A 107 -9.14 15.03 2.56
CA ARG A 107 -9.86 13.92 1.92
C ARG A 107 -11.35 14.16 1.82
N GLU A 108 -11.96 14.72 2.89
CA GLU A 108 -13.40 14.97 2.94
C GLU A 108 -13.80 16.13 2.03
N ASP A 109 -13.17 17.27 2.17
CA ASP A 109 -13.38 18.42 1.30
C ASP A 109 -12.14 19.33 1.25
N PRO A 110 -11.39 19.32 0.12
CA PRO A 110 -10.22 20.17 -0.05
C PRO A 110 -10.49 21.66 0.05
N ILE A 111 -11.70 22.11 -0.34
CA ILE A 111 -12.07 23.53 -0.33
C ILE A 111 -12.29 24.00 1.10
N SER A 112 -13.07 23.27 1.90
CA SER A 112 -13.30 23.58 3.31
C SER A 112 -12.03 23.47 4.13
N ALA A 113 -11.14 22.50 3.83
CA ALA A 113 -9.83 22.38 4.45
C ALA A 113 -8.97 23.63 4.18
N ALA A 114 -8.94 24.11 2.94
CA ALA A 114 -8.22 25.33 2.58
C ALA A 114 -8.78 26.56 3.31
N ALA A 115 -10.10 26.70 3.39
CA ALA A 115 -10.76 27.78 4.13
C ALA A 115 -10.41 27.76 5.63
N SER A 116 -10.14 26.56 6.19
CA SER A 116 -9.70 26.38 7.57
C SER A 116 -8.17 26.57 7.77
N GLY A 117 -7.45 27.08 6.75
CA GLY A 117 -6.02 27.37 6.83
C GLY A 117 -5.11 26.17 6.57
N ILE A 118 -5.64 25.03 6.13
CA ILE A 118 -4.83 23.84 5.80
C ILE A 118 -4.26 24.00 4.39
N ASN A 119 -2.94 23.88 4.25
CA ASN A 119 -2.29 23.89 2.93
C ASN A 119 -2.50 22.55 2.22
N VAL A 120 -3.53 22.48 1.37
CA VAL A 120 -3.94 21.27 0.64
C VAL A 120 -2.81 20.68 -0.20
N LYS A 121 -2.07 21.52 -0.95
CA LYS A 121 -0.95 21.04 -1.81
C LYS A 121 0.14 20.38 -0.99
N LYS A 122 0.53 20.99 0.13
CA LYS A 122 1.55 20.44 1.04
C LYS A 122 1.12 19.09 1.61
N HIS A 123 -0.14 18.95 2.01
CA HIS A 123 -0.63 17.69 2.59
C HIS A 123 -0.84 16.61 1.52
N LYS A 124 -1.32 16.95 0.31
CA LYS A 124 -1.34 16.02 -0.82
C LYS A 124 0.08 15.50 -1.12
N MET A 125 1.06 16.40 -1.25
CA MET A 125 2.47 16.01 -1.48
C MET A 125 3.00 15.10 -0.37
N LEU A 126 2.78 15.46 0.89
CA LEU A 126 3.24 14.67 2.03
C LEU A 126 2.61 13.27 2.05
N ALA A 127 1.34 13.14 1.67
CA ALA A 127 0.67 11.85 1.56
C ALA A 127 1.32 10.96 0.50
N PHE A 128 1.64 11.50 -0.68
CA PHE A 128 2.35 10.78 -1.74
C PHE A 128 3.76 10.37 -1.32
N VAL A 129 4.50 11.26 -0.68
CA VAL A 129 5.86 10.97 -0.18
C VAL A 129 5.83 9.85 0.85
N LEU A 130 4.96 9.93 1.86
CA LEU A 130 4.85 8.90 2.88
C LEU A 130 4.42 7.56 2.28
N SER A 131 3.43 7.55 1.39
CA SER A 131 2.99 6.34 0.67
C SER A 131 4.14 5.71 -0.12
N ALA A 132 4.91 6.52 -0.86
CA ALA A 132 6.07 6.05 -1.60
C ALA A 132 7.18 5.51 -0.69
N MET A 133 7.43 6.14 0.47
CA MET A 133 8.39 5.65 1.45
C MET A 133 8.00 4.27 2.00
N PHE A 134 6.72 4.03 2.30
CA PHE A 134 6.24 2.72 2.71
C PHE A 134 6.41 1.69 1.58
N ALA A 135 6.08 2.07 0.34
CA ALA A 135 6.27 1.19 -0.82
C ALA A 135 7.74 0.85 -1.05
N GLY A 136 8.64 1.83 -0.92
CA GLY A 136 10.09 1.62 -1.01
C GLY A 136 10.63 0.68 0.06
N GLY A 137 10.15 0.83 1.30
CA GLY A 137 10.48 -0.10 2.39
C GLY A 137 10.00 -1.53 2.12
N ALA A 138 8.76 -1.69 1.66
CA ALA A 138 8.20 -2.98 1.27
C ALA A 138 8.97 -3.60 0.09
N GLY A 139 9.33 -2.79 -0.92
CA GLY A 139 10.14 -3.22 -2.05
C GLY A 139 11.53 -3.69 -1.64
N ALA A 140 12.19 -3.00 -0.70
CA ALA A 140 13.48 -3.44 -0.18
C ALA A 140 13.38 -4.77 0.57
N VAL A 141 12.33 -4.96 1.37
CA VAL A 141 12.07 -6.25 2.02
C VAL A 141 11.82 -7.34 0.97
N TYR A 142 11.00 -7.07 -0.03
CA TYR A 142 10.72 -8.03 -1.11
C TYR A 142 12.00 -8.41 -1.89
N ALA A 143 12.89 -7.44 -2.14
CA ALA A 143 14.13 -7.65 -2.86
C ALA A 143 15.06 -8.68 -2.22
N HIS A 144 15.09 -8.72 -0.90
CA HIS A 144 15.95 -9.61 -0.12
C HIS A 144 15.28 -10.94 0.24
N LEU A 145 14.03 -11.16 -0.23
CA LEU A 145 13.34 -12.44 -0.04
C LEU A 145 14.09 -13.56 -0.81
N PRO A 146 14.43 -14.69 -0.16
CA PRO A 146 15.07 -15.81 -0.84
C PRO A 146 14.22 -16.31 -2.02
N PRO A 147 14.81 -16.53 -3.21
CA PRO A 147 16.25 -16.66 -3.53
C PRO A 147 16.99 -15.35 -3.86
N GLY A 148 16.43 -14.16 -3.61
CA GLY A 148 17.10 -12.89 -3.87
C GLY A 148 17.13 -12.53 -5.37
N TYR A 149 15.99 -12.57 -6.01
CA TYR A 149 15.80 -12.25 -7.42
C TYR A 149 14.70 -11.23 -7.63
N ILE A 150 14.99 -10.18 -8.41
CA ILE A 150 14.04 -9.16 -8.82
C ILE A 150 14.05 -8.99 -10.32
N HIS A 151 12.87 -8.93 -10.91
CA HIS A 151 12.69 -8.63 -12.31
C HIS A 151 11.63 -7.51 -12.49
N PRO A 152 11.77 -6.61 -13.47
CA PRO A 152 10.74 -5.58 -13.74
C PRO A 152 9.33 -6.14 -13.95
N ASN A 153 9.22 -7.34 -14.52
CA ASN A 153 7.94 -8.03 -14.72
C ASN A 153 7.26 -8.50 -13.43
N ASN A 154 7.90 -8.37 -12.27
CA ASN A 154 7.25 -8.59 -10.98
C ASN A 154 6.41 -7.37 -10.55
N TYR A 155 6.42 -6.28 -11.31
CA TYR A 155 5.75 -5.00 -11.00
C TYR A 155 4.87 -4.53 -12.15
N THR A 156 4.09 -5.45 -12.73
CA THR A 156 3.17 -5.17 -13.84
C THR A 156 1.95 -4.38 -13.38
N VAL A 157 1.18 -3.86 -14.34
CA VAL A 157 -0.12 -3.22 -14.07
C VAL A 157 -1.06 -4.16 -13.33
N ILE A 158 -0.99 -5.48 -13.59
CA ILE A 158 -1.83 -6.48 -12.92
C ILE A 158 -1.54 -6.50 -11.42
N GLU A 159 -0.27 -6.46 -11.02
CA GLU A 159 0.14 -6.39 -9.62
C GLU A 159 -0.33 -5.08 -8.97
N MET A 160 -0.22 -3.95 -9.68
CA MET A 160 -0.72 -2.66 -9.18
C MET A 160 -2.23 -2.71 -8.94
N VAL A 161 -3.00 -3.30 -9.86
CA VAL A 161 -4.45 -3.49 -9.72
C VAL A 161 -4.76 -4.44 -8.56
N THR A 162 -3.95 -5.46 -8.35
CA THR A 162 -4.09 -6.38 -7.21
C THR A 162 -3.91 -5.66 -5.87
N PHE A 163 -2.90 -4.80 -5.73
CA PHE A 163 -2.74 -3.96 -4.53
C PHE A 163 -3.91 -2.99 -4.34
N LEU A 164 -4.40 -2.39 -5.43
CA LEU A 164 -5.59 -1.55 -5.38
C LEU A 164 -6.81 -2.35 -4.90
N ALA A 165 -7.00 -3.57 -5.40
CA ALA A 165 -8.06 -4.46 -4.96
C ALA A 165 -7.98 -4.77 -3.46
N MET A 166 -6.77 -5.05 -2.92
CA MET A 166 -6.57 -5.27 -1.48
C MET A 166 -7.05 -4.10 -0.64
N VAL A 167 -6.74 -2.87 -1.08
CA VAL A 167 -7.13 -1.65 -0.37
C VAL A 167 -8.62 -1.36 -0.50
N VAL A 168 -9.20 -1.53 -1.69
CA VAL A 168 -10.64 -1.33 -1.94
C VAL A 168 -11.47 -2.35 -1.18
N PHE A 169 -11.09 -3.63 -1.23
CA PHE A 169 -11.74 -4.71 -0.50
C PHE A 169 -11.68 -4.50 1.01
N GLY A 170 -10.52 -4.09 1.50
CA GLY A 170 -10.32 -3.76 2.91
C GLY A 170 -11.11 -2.55 3.40
N GLY A 171 -11.37 -1.59 2.51
CA GLY A 171 -12.04 -0.33 2.79
C GLY A 171 -11.10 0.85 2.86
N LEU A 172 -11.32 1.81 1.96
CA LEU A 172 -10.52 3.03 1.83
C LEU A 172 -10.52 3.84 3.13
N GLY A 173 -9.33 4.19 3.61
CA GLY A 173 -9.15 5.06 4.77
C GLY A 173 -9.06 4.37 6.12
N HIS A 174 -9.05 3.04 6.17
CA HIS A 174 -8.91 2.26 7.40
C HIS A 174 -7.65 1.39 7.33
N ILE A 175 -6.72 1.55 8.29
CA ILE A 175 -5.49 0.72 8.33
C ILE A 175 -5.84 -0.76 8.51
N TRP A 176 -6.73 -1.07 9.46
CA TRP A 176 -7.17 -2.45 9.67
C TRP A 176 -7.86 -3.04 8.44
N GLY A 177 -8.63 -2.21 7.71
CA GLY A 177 -9.24 -2.62 6.45
C GLY A 177 -8.18 -3.04 5.45
N GLY A 178 -7.16 -2.23 5.22
CA GLY A 178 -6.06 -2.56 4.30
C GLY A 178 -5.34 -3.86 4.67
N ILE A 179 -5.08 -4.09 5.96
CA ILE A 179 -4.44 -5.34 6.44
C ILE A 179 -5.33 -6.55 6.16
N ILE A 180 -6.61 -6.49 6.52
CA ILE A 180 -7.57 -7.57 6.31
C ILE A 180 -7.77 -7.82 4.81
N GLY A 181 -7.89 -6.76 4.02
CA GLY A 181 -8.00 -6.86 2.57
C GLY A 181 -6.79 -7.54 1.94
N ALA A 182 -5.57 -7.19 2.36
CA ALA A 182 -4.35 -7.83 1.90
C ALA A 182 -4.34 -9.33 2.25
N ILE A 183 -4.70 -9.71 3.47
CA ILE A 183 -4.74 -11.11 3.90
C ILE A 183 -5.76 -11.91 3.05
N ILE A 184 -6.98 -11.39 2.90
CA ILE A 184 -8.04 -12.10 2.18
C ILE A 184 -7.70 -12.25 0.70
N ILE A 185 -7.25 -11.18 0.05
CA ILE A 185 -6.89 -11.22 -1.37
C ILE A 185 -5.69 -12.14 -1.61
N THR A 186 -4.72 -12.18 -0.70
CA THR A 186 -3.59 -13.12 -0.81
C THR A 186 -4.06 -14.57 -0.69
N ILE A 187 -4.97 -14.87 0.24
CA ILE A 187 -5.56 -16.22 0.36
C ILE A 187 -6.33 -16.58 -0.91
N VAL A 188 -7.14 -15.67 -1.45
CA VAL A 188 -7.86 -15.90 -2.71
C VAL A 188 -6.87 -16.15 -3.86
N TYR A 189 -5.79 -15.38 -3.91
CA TYR A 189 -4.73 -15.56 -4.91
C TYR A 189 -4.10 -16.96 -4.83
N ASP A 190 -3.75 -17.42 -3.64
CA ASP A 190 -3.16 -18.74 -3.45
C ASP A 190 -4.13 -19.88 -3.76
N LEU A 191 -5.40 -19.74 -3.38
CA LEU A 191 -6.44 -20.73 -3.68
C LEU A 191 -6.75 -20.83 -5.19
N THR A 192 -6.58 -19.74 -5.93
CA THR A 192 -6.81 -19.69 -7.39
C THR A 192 -5.60 -20.08 -8.22
N ARG A 193 -4.43 -20.29 -7.60
CA ARG A 193 -3.21 -20.75 -8.29
C ARG A 193 -3.41 -21.97 -9.19
N PRO A 194 -4.13 -23.02 -8.79
CA PRO A 194 -4.40 -24.17 -9.67
C PRO A 194 -5.22 -23.82 -10.92
N LEU A 195 -5.95 -22.70 -10.87
CA LEU A 195 -6.81 -22.19 -11.95
C LEU A 195 -6.16 -21.03 -12.68
N TYR A 196 -4.87 -21.13 -12.98
CA TYR A 196 -4.04 -20.04 -13.53
C TYR A 196 -4.69 -19.30 -14.72
N GLU A 197 -5.34 -20.03 -15.63
CA GLU A 197 -6.02 -19.44 -16.80
C GLU A 197 -7.23 -18.57 -16.43
N TYR A 198 -7.90 -18.88 -15.33
CA TYR A 198 -9.09 -18.15 -14.86
C TYR A 198 -8.79 -17.14 -13.74
N GLN A 199 -7.55 -17.10 -13.27
CA GLN A 199 -7.15 -16.29 -12.12
C GLN A 199 -7.48 -14.81 -12.32
N LEU A 200 -7.18 -14.25 -13.48
CA LEU A 200 -7.47 -12.86 -13.82
C LEU A 200 -8.97 -12.56 -13.85
N PHE A 201 -9.77 -13.52 -14.37
CA PHE A 201 -11.23 -13.42 -14.40
C PHE A 201 -11.83 -13.46 -12.98
N ILE A 202 -11.36 -14.38 -12.14
CA ILE A 202 -11.79 -14.51 -10.74
C ILE A 202 -11.43 -13.23 -9.97
N PHE A 203 -10.24 -12.67 -10.21
CA PHE A 203 -9.83 -11.38 -9.62
C PHE A 203 -10.75 -10.24 -10.04
N GLY A 204 -11.00 -10.08 -11.33
CA GLY A 204 -11.92 -9.06 -11.85
C GLY A 204 -13.32 -9.19 -11.24
N LEU A 205 -13.83 -10.41 -11.17
CA LEU A 205 -15.13 -10.70 -10.57
C LEU A 205 -15.14 -10.35 -9.06
N THR A 206 -14.08 -10.68 -8.34
CA THR A 206 -13.95 -10.35 -6.90
C THR A 206 -13.97 -8.84 -6.67
N ILE A 207 -13.29 -8.07 -7.51
CA ILE A 207 -13.29 -6.59 -7.43
C ILE A 207 -14.70 -6.04 -7.70
N VAL A 208 -15.37 -6.51 -8.77
CA VAL A 208 -16.72 -6.07 -9.12
C VAL A 208 -17.70 -6.39 -7.99
N PHE A 209 -17.67 -7.61 -7.45
CA PHE A 209 -18.49 -8.00 -6.31
C PHE A 209 -18.25 -7.11 -5.09
N THR A 210 -16.99 -6.80 -4.79
CA THR A 210 -16.63 -5.94 -3.66
C THR A 210 -17.20 -4.53 -3.82
N ILE A 211 -17.05 -3.94 -5.00
CA ILE A 211 -17.56 -2.58 -5.26
C ILE A 211 -19.10 -2.54 -5.19
N LEU A 212 -19.78 -3.57 -5.71
CA LEU A 212 -21.24 -3.62 -5.73
C LEU A 212 -21.85 -3.87 -4.34
N PHE A 213 -21.28 -4.81 -3.58
CA PHE A 213 -21.90 -5.27 -2.32
C PHE A 213 -21.28 -4.64 -1.07
N MET A 214 -20.02 -4.15 -1.17
CA MET A 214 -19.29 -3.60 -0.04
C MET A 214 -18.61 -2.25 -0.38
N PRO A 215 -19.37 -1.20 -0.74
CA PRO A 215 -18.79 0.08 -1.21
C PRO A 215 -17.93 0.78 -0.15
N LYS A 216 -18.07 0.42 1.13
CA LYS A 216 -17.23 0.89 2.25
C LYS A 216 -16.15 -0.12 2.66
N GLY A 217 -16.04 -1.25 1.96
CA GLY A 217 -15.14 -2.34 2.30
C GLY A 217 -15.42 -2.96 3.68
N ILE A 218 -14.60 -3.93 4.06
CA ILE A 218 -14.71 -4.62 5.36
C ILE A 218 -14.46 -3.63 6.53
N GLY A 219 -13.56 -2.67 6.36
CA GLY A 219 -13.29 -1.64 7.37
C GLY A 219 -14.51 -0.83 7.75
N GLY A 220 -15.38 -0.48 6.78
CA GLY A 220 -16.63 0.21 7.04
C GLY A 220 -17.68 -0.62 7.83
N PHE A 221 -17.66 -1.95 7.67
CA PHE A 221 -18.47 -2.86 8.48
C PHE A 221 -17.99 -2.93 9.94
N ILE A 222 -16.67 -2.98 10.11
CA ILE A 222 -16.04 -3.00 11.44
C ILE A 222 -16.35 -1.71 12.19
N ASP A 223 -16.23 -0.54 11.55
CA ASP A 223 -16.53 0.74 12.17
C ASP A 223 -18.00 0.84 12.59
N LYS A 224 -18.94 0.44 11.72
CA LYS A 224 -20.36 0.44 12.04
C LYS A 224 -20.65 -0.42 13.28
N TYR A 225 -20.02 -1.59 13.36
CA TYR A 225 -20.22 -2.50 14.49
C TYR A 225 -19.62 -1.97 15.81
N PHE A 226 -18.43 -1.33 15.75
CA PHE A 226 -17.77 -0.74 16.93
C PHE A 226 -18.41 0.58 17.37
N ILE A 227 -18.89 1.40 16.44
CA ILE A 227 -19.56 2.67 16.73
C ILE A 227 -20.92 2.40 17.36
N ASP A 228 -21.73 1.49 16.81
CA ASP A 228 -23.01 1.10 17.38
C ASP A 228 -22.88 0.55 18.81
N ARG A 229 -21.84 -0.19 19.12
CA ARG A 229 -21.58 -0.63 20.50
C ARG A 229 -21.25 0.52 21.45
N ARG A 230 -20.49 1.53 21.00
CA ARG A 230 -20.15 2.69 21.85
C ARG A 230 -21.35 3.59 22.13
N PHE A 231 -22.29 3.72 21.20
CA PHE A 231 -23.51 4.49 21.40
C PHE A 231 -24.50 3.75 22.31
N LYS A 232 -24.68 2.45 22.14
CA LYS A 232 -25.54 1.64 23.02
C LYS A 232 -25.07 1.60 24.49
N THR A 233 -23.75 1.61 24.72
CA THR A 233 -23.22 1.66 26.10
C THR A 233 -23.42 3.01 26.76
N LYS A 234 -23.44 4.12 26.02
CA LYS A 234 -23.70 5.46 26.59
C LYS A 234 -25.18 5.72 26.87
N THR A 235 -26.08 5.18 26.05
CA THR A 235 -27.54 5.37 26.26
C THR A 235 -28.06 4.47 27.38
N GLY A 236 -27.46 3.28 27.59
CA GLY A 236 -27.83 2.40 28.69
C GLY A 236 -27.30 2.84 30.07
N ALA A 237 -26.32 3.75 30.14
CA ALA A 237 -25.81 4.31 31.38
C ALA A 237 -26.52 5.59 31.82
N ALA A 238 -27.34 6.20 30.97
CA ALA A 238 -28.12 7.41 31.26
C ALA A 238 -29.56 7.12 31.70
N SER A 239 -29.97 5.85 31.77
CA SER A 239 -31.32 5.42 32.19
C SER A 239 -31.33 4.57 33.49
N LYS A 240 -30.32 4.75 34.36
CA LYS A 240 -30.36 4.20 35.72
C LYS A 240 -30.21 5.29 36.77
#